data_4df349773703dc89e11164b3a6b1e162
#
_entry.id   4df349773703dc89e11164b3a6b1e162
#
_cell.length_a   1.000
_cell.length_b   1.000
_cell.length_c   1.000
_cell.angle_alpha   90.00
_cell.angle_beta   90.00
_cell.angle_gamma   90.00
#
_symmetry.space_group_name_H-M   'P 1'
#
loop_
_entity.id
_entity.type
_entity.pdbx_description
1 polymer ?
#
loop_
_entity_poly.entity_id
_entity_poly.type
_entity_poly.pdbx_seq_one_letter_code
_entity_poly.pdbx_strand_id
1 'polypeptide(L)'
;KSKWQVFKEAYMPVVILALAVILIIVFVIGSVSRGGKKPEETTQPSTQPTEDPYIDQAPGIAVKAGNLAAMYDYDAALALIDAYPGNVDNVPMLSQLKTQLQNAKASLVPYTDIANVPHLSLANVICNIEQTKADATGGSNYLATYTTVAECQAILEALYNNNFVLVSLHDLYTITTDAQGNASYSTNTLYLPAGKKPIVLSQVHVNYYSFMVSSGF
;
A
#
# COMPACT_ATOMS: atom_id res chain seq x y z
N LYS A 1 28.13 10.71 6.00
CA LYS A 1 27.94 9.62 5.00
C LYS A 1 27.79 10.25 3.61
N SER A 2 28.44 9.67 2.57
CA SER A 2 28.29 10.17 1.20
C SER A 2 26.87 9.97 0.71
N LYS A 3 26.37 10.86 -0.17
CA LYS A 3 25.02 10.73 -0.78
C LYS A 3 24.80 9.35 -1.41
N TRP A 4 25.86 8.70 -1.84
CA TRP A 4 25.86 7.36 -2.43
C TRP A 4 25.66 6.23 -1.40
N GLN A 5 26.14 6.40 -0.17
CA GLN A 5 25.90 5.45 0.93
C GLN A 5 24.44 5.52 1.43
N VAL A 6 23.89 6.74 1.52
CA VAL A 6 22.49 6.95 1.87
C VAL A 6 21.56 6.32 0.81
N PHE A 7 21.89 6.49 -0.48
CA PHE A 7 21.16 5.84 -1.57
C PHE A 7 21.21 4.31 -1.48
N LYS A 8 22.38 3.74 -1.21
CA LYS A 8 22.53 2.28 -1.04
C LYS A 8 21.72 1.73 0.13
N GLU A 9 21.75 2.39 1.27
CA GLU A 9 21.06 1.91 2.49
C GLU A 9 19.54 2.07 2.38
N ALA A 10 19.05 3.16 1.76
CA ALA A 10 17.63 3.48 1.70
C ALA A 10 16.88 2.91 0.47
N TYR A 11 17.54 2.85 -0.68
CA TYR A 11 16.85 2.51 -1.94
C TYR A 11 17.23 1.14 -2.52
N MET A 12 18.38 0.56 -2.13
CA MET A 12 18.79 -0.73 -2.65
C MET A 12 17.77 -1.86 -2.37
N PRO A 13 17.15 -1.97 -1.19
CA PRO A 13 16.14 -3.01 -0.95
C PRO A 13 14.91 -2.86 -1.87
N VAL A 14 14.48 -1.62 -2.09
CA VAL A 14 13.32 -1.32 -2.97
C VAL A 14 13.67 -1.56 -4.43
N VAL A 15 14.87 -1.17 -4.85
CA VAL A 15 15.37 -1.41 -6.23
C VAL A 15 15.57 -2.91 -6.48
N ILE A 16 16.07 -3.66 -5.51
CA ILE A 16 16.24 -5.12 -5.62
C ILE A 16 14.87 -5.79 -5.73
N LEU A 17 13.88 -5.36 -4.95
CA LEU A 17 12.51 -5.89 -5.01
C LEU A 17 11.87 -5.57 -6.38
N ALA A 18 12.01 -4.34 -6.87
CA ALA A 18 11.50 -3.92 -8.17
C ALA A 18 12.20 -4.67 -9.33
N LEU A 19 13.51 -4.87 -9.26
CA LEU A 19 14.27 -5.64 -10.23
C LEU A 19 13.93 -7.13 -10.20
N ALA A 20 13.66 -7.71 -9.02
CA ALA A 20 13.20 -9.09 -8.90
C ALA A 20 11.84 -9.29 -9.59
N VAL A 21 10.92 -8.35 -9.41
CA VAL A 21 9.60 -8.36 -10.10
C VAL A 21 9.78 -8.21 -11.62
N ILE A 22 10.66 -7.32 -12.08
CA ILE A 22 10.94 -7.13 -13.51
C ILE A 22 11.62 -8.36 -14.11
N LEU A 23 12.56 -9.01 -13.40
CA LEU A 23 13.22 -10.23 -13.85
C LEU A 23 12.25 -11.41 -13.98
N ILE A 24 11.27 -11.52 -13.08
CA ILE A 24 10.20 -12.52 -13.16
C ILE A 24 9.34 -12.29 -14.42
N ILE A 25 8.97 -11.02 -14.68
CA ILE A 25 8.19 -10.65 -15.88
C ILE A 25 8.98 -10.94 -17.15
N VAL A 26 10.26 -10.61 -17.22
CA VAL A 26 11.13 -10.86 -18.38
C VAL A 26 11.36 -12.35 -18.59
N PHE A 27 11.49 -13.15 -17.52
CA PHE A 27 11.68 -14.60 -17.63
C PHE A 27 10.42 -15.30 -18.15
N VAL A 28 9.23 -14.85 -17.74
CA VAL A 28 7.94 -15.38 -18.22
C VAL A 28 7.73 -15.03 -19.70
N ILE A 29 8.04 -13.80 -20.14
CA ILE A 29 7.93 -13.39 -21.55
C ILE A 29 8.98 -14.07 -22.42
N GLY A 30 10.20 -14.29 -21.91
CA GLY A 30 11.29 -14.97 -22.62
C GLY A 30 11.05 -16.46 -22.85
N SER A 31 10.24 -17.12 -22.04
CA SER A 31 9.93 -18.55 -22.16
C SER A 31 8.92 -18.86 -23.27
N VAL A 32 8.11 -17.89 -23.68
CA VAL A 32 7.08 -18.04 -24.72
C VAL A 32 7.65 -17.89 -26.14
N SER A 33 8.89 -17.38 -26.30
CA SER A 33 9.45 -17.01 -27.62
C SER A 33 10.48 -17.99 -28.22
N ARG A 34 10.59 -19.23 -27.74
CA ARG A 34 11.41 -20.27 -28.39
C ARG A 34 10.56 -21.39 -28.98
N GLY A 35 9.92 -21.08 -30.08
CA GLY A 35 9.41 -22.09 -30.99
C GLY A 35 10.51 -22.61 -31.90
N GLY A 36 10.61 -23.91 -32.04
CA GLY A 36 11.36 -24.52 -33.13
C GLY A 36 11.88 -25.91 -32.85
N LYS A 37 11.15 -26.90 -33.26
CA LYS A 37 11.39 -28.09 -34.08
C LYS A 37 10.56 -29.27 -33.61
N LYS A 38 9.78 -29.79 -34.57
CA LYS A 38 8.93 -30.97 -34.46
C LYS A 38 9.83 -32.23 -34.44
N PRO A 39 9.65 -33.15 -33.50
CA PRO A 39 9.94 -34.56 -33.64
C PRO A 39 8.65 -35.38 -33.70
N GLU A 40 8.76 -36.51 -34.34
CA GLU A 40 7.77 -37.51 -34.68
C GLU A 40 6.88 -38.04 -33.54
N GLU A 41 5.69 -38.38 -33.93
CA GLU A 41 4.56 -38.90 -33.20
C GLU A 41 4.87 -40.23 -32.52
N THR A 42 4.91 -40.25 -31.20
CA THR A 42 4.73 -41.44 -30.39
C THR A 42 3.49 -41.20 -29.51
N THR A 43 2.42 -41.91 -29.80
CA THR A 43 1.15 -41.89 -29.14
C THR A 43 1.29 -42.39 -27.69
N GLN A 44 1.54 -41.45 -26.74
CA GLN A 44 1.19 -41.60 -25.35
C GLN A 44 0.03 -40.67 -25.05
N PRO A 45 -0.94 -41.04 -24.20
CA PRO A 45 -2.03 -40.13 -23.83
C PRO A 45 -1.40 -38.93 -23.10
N SER A 46 -1.25 -37.84 -23.82
CA SER A 46 -0.85 -36.56 -23.29
C SER A 46 -2.00 -36.02 -22.44
N THR A 47 -1.92 -36.16 -21.13
CA THR A 47 -2.61 -35.25 -20.23
C THR A 47 -1.93 -33.89 -20.37
N GLN A 48 -2.29 -33.14 -21.41
CA GLN A 48 -2.00 -31.72 -21.48
C GLN A 48 -2.56 -31.08 -20.21
N PRO A 49 -1.78 -30.34 -19.43
CA PRO A 49 -2.34 -29.55 -18.34
C PRO A 49 -3.41 -28.66 -18.96
N THR A 50 -4.64 -28.82 -18.55
CA THR A 50 -5.73 -27.94 -18.97
C THR A 50 -5.34 -26.54 -18.50
N GLU A 51 -5.12 -25.65 -19.45
CA GLU A 51 -4.77 -24.26 -19.17
C GLU A 51 -5.87 -23.66 -18.28
N ASP A 52 -5.49 -23.00 -17.20
CA ASP A 52 -6.47 -22.42 -16.25
C ASP A 52 -7.30 -21.36 -17.01
N PRO A 53 -8.62 -21.52 -17.12
CA PRO A 53 -9.49 -20.64 -17.90
C PRO A 53 -9.50 -19.19 -17.40
N TYR A 54 -8.96 -18.93 -16.21
CA TYR A 54 -8.91 -17.61 -15.58
C TYR A 54 -7.51 -17.02 -15.56
N ILE A 55 -6.52 -17.64 -16.23
CA ILE A 55 -5.11 -17.23 -16.19
C ILE A 55 -4.90 -15.76 -16.55
N ASP A 56 -5.70 -15.22 -17.45
CA ASP A 56 -5.64 -13.80 -17.86
C ASP A 56 -5.95 -12.81 -16.74
N GLN A 57 -6.64 -13.24 -15.67
CA GLN A 57 -6.95 -12.41 -14.51
C GLN A 57 -5.79 -12.36 -13.50
N ALA A 58 -4.92 -13.34 -13.51
CA ALA A 58 -3.84 -13.49 -12.52
C ALA A 58 -2.90 -12.27 -12.44
N PRO A 59 -2.44 -11.64 -13.54
CA PRO A 59 -1.59 -10.46 -13.46
C PRO A 59 -2.27 -9.28 -12.78
N GLY A 60 -3.56 -9.06 -13.05
CA GLY A 60 -4.34 -7.98 -12.41
C GLY A 60 -4.52 -8.20 -10.91
N ILE A 61 -4.74 -9.43 -10.49
CA ILE A 61 -4.83 -9.82 -9.08
C ILE A 61 -3.48 -9.65 -8.40
N ALA A 62 -2.39 -10.10 -9.02
CA ALA A 62 -1.04 -9.98 -8.47
C ALA A 62 -0.65 -8.50 -8.23
N VAL A 63 -0.95 -7.61 -9.18
CA VAL A 63 -0.70 -6.16 -9.03
C VAL A 63 -1.50 -5.57 -7.87
N LYS A 64 -2.80 -5.87 -7.79
CA LYS A 64 -3.66 -5.36 -6.70
C LYS A 64 -3.22 -5.91 -5.34
N ALA A 65 -2.91 -7.19 -5.23
CA ALA A 65 -2.40 -7.80 -4.01
C ALA A 65 -1.04 -7.21 -3.63
N GLY A 66 -0.15 -6.94 -4.59
CA GLY A 66 1.11 -6.25 -4.37
C GLY A 66 0.94 -4.83 -3.82
N ASN A 67 -0.05 -4.07 -4.31
CA ASN A 67 -0.36 -2.74 -3.80
C ASN A 67 -0.87 -2.79 -2.34
N LEU A 68 -1.73 -3.76 -2.00
CA LEU A 68 -2.18 -3.98 -0.63
C LEU A 68 -1.01 -4.38 0.28
N ALA A 69 -0.13 -5.24 -0.19
CA ALA A 69 1.07 -5.64 0.54
C ALA A 69 2.03 -4.46 0.80
N ALA A 70 2.14 -3.52 -0.15
CA ALA A 70 2.94 -2.31 0.03
C ALA A 70 2.39 -1.39 1.13
N MET A 71 1.09 -1.50 1.43
CA MET A 71 0.42 -0.84 2.55
C MET A 71 0.44 -1.68 3.84
N TYR A 72 1.09 -2.84 3.82
CA TYR A 72 1.14 -3.83 4.90
C TYR A 72 -0.22 -4.50 5.20
N ASP A 73 -1.21 -4.33 4.33
CA ASP A 73 -2.50 -5.02 4.43
C ASP A 73 -2.40 -6.42 3.81
N TYR A 74 -1.70 -7.30 4.51
CA TYR A 74 -1.47 -8.67 4.05
C TYR A 74 -2.74 -9.51 4.06
N ASP A 75 -3.69 -9.21 4.93
CA ASP A 75 -4.96 -9.94 5.01
C ASP A 75 -5.82 -9.67 3.78
N ALA A 76 -5.99 -8.41 3.39
CA ALA A 76 -6.71 -8.06 2.17
C ALA A 76 -5.96 -8.57 0.92
N ALA A 77 -4.62 -8.52 0.91
CA ALA A 77 -3.82 -9.04 -0.19
C ALA A 77 -3.99 -10.55 -0.38
N LEU A 78 -3.95 -11.33 0.71
CA LEU A 78 -4.17 -12.77 0.71
C LEU A 78 -5.61 -13.11 0.31
N ALA A 79 -6.60 -12.42 0.86
CA ALA A 79 -8.01 -12.61 0.52
C ALA A 79 -8.27 -12.37 -0.98
N LEU A 80 -7.60 -11.37 -1.57
CA LEU A 80 -7.72 -11.09 -3.00
C LEU A 80 -7.14 -12.24 -3.86
N ILE A 81 -6.03 -12.85 -3.45
CA ILE A 81 -5.46 -14.03 -4.14
C ILE A 81 -6.35 -15.25 -3.94
N ASP A 82 -6.89 -15.45 -2.73
CA ASP A 82 -7.77 -16.58 -2.42
C ASP A 82 -9.13 -16.50 -3.15
N ALA A 83 -9.54 -15.30 -3.55
CA ALA A 83 -10.72 -15.06 -4.38
C ALA A 83 -10.48 -15.33 -5.88
N TYR A 84 -9.29 -15.74 -6.30
CA TYR A 84 -9.02 -16.14 -7.67
C TYR A 84 -9.92 -17.32 -8.05
N PRO A 85 -10.67 -17.26 -9.16
CA PRO A 85 -11.68 -18.28 -9.48
C PRO A 85 -11.10 -19.61 -9.95
N GLY A 86 -9.83 -19.66 -10.32
CA GLY A 86 -9.10 -20.87 -10.69
C GLY A 86 -8.33 -21.49 -9.53
N ASN A 87 -7.42 -22.40 -9.85
CA ASN A 87 -6.53 -22.97 -8.84
C ASN A 87 -5.26 -22.15 -8.72
N VAL A 88 -5.09 -21.44 -7.58
CA VAL A 88 -3.91 -20.60 -7.28
C VAL A 88 -2.61 -21.41 -7.41
N ASP A 89 -2.58 -22.68 -7.03
CA ASP A 89 -1.36 -23.51 -7.07
C ASP A 89 -0.89 -23.80 -8.49
N ASN A 90 -1.79 -23.76 -9.48
CA ASN A 90 -1.48 -23.94 -10.89
C ASN A 90 -1.00 -22.63 -11.54
N VAL A 91 -1.02 -21.51 -10.82
CA VAL A 91 -0.56 -20.19 -11.29
C VAL A 91 0.67 -19.75 -10.49
N PRO A 92 1.89 -20.01 -10.97
CA PRO A 92 3.13 -19.78 -10.23
C PRO A 92 3.26 -18.33 -9.69
N MET A 93 2.79 -17.35 -10.45
CA MET A 93 2.80 -15.94 -10.02
C MET A 93 1.96 -15.73 -8.74
N LEU A 94 0.77 -16.28 -8.67
CA LEU A 94 -0.12 -16.11 -7.49
C LEU A 94 0.33 -16.98 -6.32
N SER A 95 0.74 -18.23 -6.55
CA SER A 95 1.18 -19.14 -5.49
C SER A 95 2.46 -18.66 -4.81
N GLN A 96 3.42 -18.14 -5.58
CA GLN A 96 4.64 -17.54 -5.04
C GLN A 96 4.34 -16.26 -4.25
N LEU A 97 3.51 -15.37 -4.81
CA LEU A 97 3.09 -14.15 -4.12
C LEU A 97 2.36 -14.48 -2.82
N LYS A 98 1.42 -15.44 -2.84
CA LYS A 98 0.73 -15.91 -1.64
C LYS A 98 1.69 -16.37 -0.55
N THR A 99 2.68 -17.20 -0.92
CA THR A 99 3.70 -17.67 0.02
C THR A 99 4.53 -16.52 0.60
N GLN A 100 4.93 -15.56 -0.23
CA GLN A 100 5.67 -14.38 0.22
C GLN A 100 4.85 -13.53 1.19
N LEU A 101 3.57 -13.31 0.91
CA LEU A 101 2.66 -12.55 1.78
C LEU A 101 2.42 -13.26 3.12
N GLN A 102 2.24 -14.59 3.11
CA GLN A 102 2.11 -15.39 4.33
C GLN A 102 3.37 -15.27 5.21
N ASN A 103 4.55 -15.36 4.63
CA ASN A 103 5.81 -15.20 5.34
C ASN A 103 5.98 -13.78 5.88
N ALA A 104 5.64 -12.76 5.09
CA ALA A 104 5.68 -11.37 5.53
C ALA A 104 4.71 -11.12 6.70
N LYS A 105 3.47 -11.63 6.61
CA LYS A 105 2.50 -11.55 7.71
C LYS A 105 3.00 -12.27 8.96
N ALA A 106 3.58 -13.44 8.83
CA ALA A 106 4.14 -14.20 9.95
C ALA A 106 5.33 -13.51 10.63
N SER A 107 6.01 -12.60 9.93
CA SER A 107 7.14 -11.82 10.47
C SER A 107 6.74 -10.53 11.20
N LEU A 108 5.45 -10.20 11.24
CA LEU A 108 4.95 -9.02 11.95
C LEU A 108 5.20 -9.17 13.46
N VAL A 109 5.50 -8.05 14.10
CA VAL A 109 5.71 -7.98 15.54
C VAL A 109 4.61 -7.16 16.21
N PRO A 110 4.21 -7.50 17.45
CA PRO A 110 3.20 -6.74 18.17
C PRO A 110 3.73 -5.36 18.54
N TYR A 111 2.92 -4.34 18.30
CA TYR A 111 3.12 -2.99 18.80
C TYR A 111 2.22 -2.79 20.02
N THR A 112 2.82 -2.50 21.17
CA THR A 112 2.11 -2.50 22.45
C THR A 112 1.80 -1.10 23.01
N ASP A 113 2.44 -0.07 22.47
CA ASP A 113 2.29 1.32 22.97
C ASP A 113 1.16 2.07 22.25
N ILE A 114 -0.03 1.46 22.26
CA ILE A 114 -1.21 1.98 21.53
C ILE A 114 -1.62 3.37 22.04
N ALA A 115 -1.51 3.63 23.35
CA ALA A 115 -1.91 4.90 23.94
C ALA A 115 -1.09 6.11 23.46
N ASN A 116 0.12 5.87 22.97
CA ASN A 116 1.05 6.89 22.47
C ASN A 116 1.15 6.94 20.95
N VAL A 117 0.25 6.27 20.22
CA VAL A 117 0.20 6.38 18.76
C VAL A 117 -0.15 7.83 18.37
N PRO A 118 0.74 8.54 17.64
CA PRO A 118 0.47 9.92 17.27
C PRO A 118 -0.69 10.01 16.26
N HIS A 119 -1.44 11.10 16.38
CA HIS A 119 -2.50 11.46 15.44
C HIS A 119 -2.15 12.82 14.81
N LEU A 120 -1.95 12.83 13.50
CA LEU A 120 -1.77 14.04 12.71
C LEU A 120 -3.09 14.38 12.02
N SER A 121 -3.57 15.61 12.22
CA SER A 121 -4.77 16.12 11.56
C SER A 121 -4.38 17.23 10.60
N LEU A 122 -4.74 17.10 9.34
CA LEU A 122 -4.58 18.12 8.31
C LEU A 122 -5.94 18.75 8.01
N ALA A 123 -5.92 20.06 7.73
CA ALA A 123 -7.10 20.76 7.20
C ALA A 123 -7.12 20.69 5.65
N ASN A 124 -7.94 21.54 5.03
CA ASN A 124 -7.97 21.69 3.58
C ASN A 124 -6.57 22.08 3.05
N VAL A 125 -6.24 21.61 1.86
CA VAL A 125 -4.94 21.82 1.25
C VAL A 125 -5.02 22.92 0.20
N ILE A 126 -4.06 23.85 0.23
CA ILE A 126 -3.91 24.90 -0.79
C ILE A 126 -3.30 24.27 -2.03
N CYS A 127 -4.05 24.32 -3.16
CA CYS A 127 -3.65 23.74 -4.44
C CYS A 127 -2.96 24.77 -5.34
N ASN A 128 -3.34 26.05 -5.24
CA ASN A 128 -2.82 27.14 -6.08
C ASN A 128 -2.31 28.29 -5.20
N ILE A 129 -1.02 28.26 -4.89
CA ILE A 129 -0.35 29.25 -4.03
C ILE A 129 -0.43 30.67 -4.62
N GLU A 130 -0.31 30.84 -5.94
CA GLU A 130 -0.33 32.16 -6.57
C GLU A 130 -1.74 32.79 -6.49
N GLN A 131 -2.77 31.99 -6.64
CA GLN A 131 -4.15 32.44 -6.43
C GLN A 131 -4.39 32.82 -4.97
N THR A 132 -3.86 32.04 -4.02
CA THR A 132 -3.96 32.35 -2.59
C THR A 132 -3.22 33.65 -2.25
N LYS A 133 -2.03 33.89 -2.80
CA LYS A 133 -1.30 35.14 -2.61
C LYS A 133 -2.04 36.37 -3.17
N ALA A 134 -2.77 36.17 -4.25
CA ALA A 134 -3.55 37.24 -4.89
C ALA A 134 -4.84 37.58 -4.13
N ASP A 135 -5.29 36.73 -3.21
CA ASP A 135 -6.45 37.00 -2.35
C ASP A 135 -6.10 38.05 -1.28
N ALA A 136 -6.51 39.30 -1.55
CA ALA A 136 -6.25 40.45 -0.66
C ALA A 136 -6.98 40.36 0.69
N THR A 137 -8.00 39.50 0.81
CA THR A 137 -8.83 39.40 2.01
C THR A 137 -8.37 38.36 3.01
N GLY A 138 -7.81 37.25 2.54
CA GLY A 138 -7.47 36.12 3.40
C GLY A 138 -6.16 35.41 3.06
N GLY A 139 -5.55 35.72 1.90
CA GLY A 139 -4.47 34.93 1.34
C GLY A 139 -3.24 34.76 2.25
N SER A 140 -2.79 35.85 2.90
CA SER A 140 -1.67 35.77 3.85
C SER A 140 -1.97 34.92 5.08
N ASN A 141 -3.20 34.99 5.58
CA ASN A 141 -3.65 34.19 6.70
C ASN A 141 -3.80 32.72 6.33
N TYR A 142 -4.32 32.44 5.12
CA TYR A 142 -4.42 31.07 4.63
C TYR A 142 -3.06 30.42 4.49
N LEU A 143 -2.07 31.10 3.89
CA LEU A 143 -0.70 30.58 3.77
C LEU A 143 0.02 30.41 5.12
N ALA A 144 -0.41 31.11 6.15
CA ALA A 144 0.15 30.95 7.51
C ALA A 144 -0.49 29.80 8.30
N THR A 145 -1.72 29.36 7.93
CA THR A 145 -2.51 28.43 8.74
C THR A 145 -2.86 27.11 8.05
N TYR A 146 -2.84 27.07 6.74
CA TYR A 146 -3.18 25.88 5.95
C TYR A 146 -1.95 25.31 5.24
N THR A 147 -1.99 24.03 5.02
CA THR A 147 -0.91 23.28 4.36
C THR A 147 -1.05 23.38 2.85
N THR A 148 0.02 23.64 2.14
CA THR A 148 0.08 23.53 0.67
C THR A 148 0.24 22.09 0.22
N VAL A 149 -0.04 21.78 -1.04
CA VAL A 149 0.22 20.45 -1.64
C VAL A 149 1.68 20.03 -1.46
N ALA A 150 2.61 20.95 -1.69
CA ALA A 150 4.05 20.66 -1.56
C ALA A 150 4.45 20.32 -0.11
N GLU A 151 3.93 21.04 0.87
CA GLU A 151 4.16 20.76 2.29
C GLU A 151 3.50 19.45 2.71
N CYS A 152 2.28 19.17 2.24
CA CYS A 152 1.61 17.91 2.49
C CYS A 152 2.44 16.73 1.95
N GLN A 153 2.96 16.83 0.74
CA GLN A 153 3.86 15.82 0.16
C GLN A 153 5.12 15.66 1.00
N ALA A 154 5.76 16.75 1.42
CA ALA A 154 6.96 16.71 2.26
C ALA A 154 6.68 16.05 3.64
N ILE A 155 5.50 16.30 4.23
CA ILE A 155 5.06 15.66 5.47
C ILE A 155 4.94 14.14 5.26
N LEU A 156 4.25 13.70 4.20
CA LEU A 156 4.07 12.28 3.90
C LEU A 156 5.41 11.58 3.63
N GLU A 157 6.31 12.22 2.88
CA GLU A 157 7.66 11.71 2.64
C GLU A 157 8.46 11.62 3.95
N ALA A 158 8.37 12.63 4.81
CA ALA A 158 9.03 12.62 6.11
C ALA A 158 8.51 11.49 7.02
N LEU A 159 7.21 11.26 7.05
CA LEU A 159 6.59 10.13 7.77
C LEU A 159 7.12 8.79 7.25
N TYR A 160 7.10 8.59 5.94
CA TYR A 160 7.62 7.37 5.31
C TYR A 160 9.10 7.14 5.63
N ASN A 161 9.94 8.17 5.46
CA ASN A 161 11.38 8.09 5.71
C ASN A 161 11.74 7.89 7.19
N ASN A 162 10.84 8.25 8.10
CA ASN A 162 10.98 7.99 9.54
C ASN A 162 10.29 6.70 10.01
N ASN A 163 9.99 5.79 9.07
CA ASN A 163 9.39 4.49 9.31
C ASN A 163 7.98 4.53 9.93
N PHE A 164 7.21 5.58 9.69
CA PHE A 164 5.81 5.59 10.06
C PHE A 164 4.97 4.79 9.06
N VAL A 165 3.93 4.16 9.59
CA VAL A 165 2.89 3.44 8.84
C VAL A 165 1.55 4.04 9.21
N LEU A 166 0.76 4.41 8.20
CA LEU A 166 -0.60 4.88 8.42
C LEU A 166 -1.47 3.72 8.87
N VAL A 167 -2.18 3.92 9.96
CA VAL A 167 -3.12 2.93 10.53
C VAL A 167 -4.47 3.59 10.74
N SER A 168 -5.53 2.80 10.69
CA SER A 168 -6.87 3.27 11.03
C SER A 168 -7.03 3.38 12.54
N LEU A 169 -7.86 4.30 12.99
CA LEU A 169 -8.27 4.37 14.40
C LEU A 169 -8.97 3.07 14.84
N HIS A 170 -9.67 2.40 13.92
CA HIS A 170 -10.32 1.11 14.16
C HIS A 170 -9.33 -0.05 14.34
N ASP A 171 -8.09 0.09 13.84
CA ASP A 171 -7.04 -0.89 14.10
C ASP A 171 -6.49 -0.79 15.53
N LEU A 172 -6.59 0.40 16.12
CA LEU A 172 -6.08 0.70 17.46
C LEU A 172 -7.09 0.38 18.57
N TYR A 173 -8.39 0.59 18.30
CA TYR A 173 -9.43 0.48 19.31
C TYR A 173 -10.66 -0.25 18.80
N THR A 174 -11.21 -1.09 19.66
CA THR A 174 -12.55 -1.68 19.48
C THR A 174 -13.55 -0.96 20.39
N ILE A 175 -14.65 -0.52 19.81
CA ILE A 175 -15.76 0.09 20.55
C ILE A 175 -16.86 -0.95 20.70
N THR A 176 -17.32 -1.17 21.93
CA THR A 176 -18.45 -2.03 22.24
C THR A 176 -19.56 -1.20 22.90
N THR A 177 -20.82 -1.48 22.55
CA THR A 177 -21.99 -0.82 23.14
C THR A 177 -22.80 -1.86 23.89
N ASP A 178 -23.12 -1.58 25.15
CA ASP A 178 -23.96 -2.46 25.97
C ASP A 178 -25.45 -2.35 25.58
N ALA A 179 -26.30 -3.20 26.20
CA ALA A 179 -27.74 -3.21 25.96
C ALA A 179 -28.44 -1.91 26.40
N GLN A 180 -27.79 -1.10 27.20
CA GLN A 180 -28.26 0.21 27.71
C GLN A 180 -27.77 1.37 26.82
N GLY A 181 -26.97 1.09 25.78
CA GLY A 181 -26.44 2.11 24.87
C GLY A 181 -25.16 2.78 25.37
N ASN A 182 -24.53 2.29 26.45
CA ASN A 182 -23.26 2.85 26.93
C ASN A 182 -22.11 2.28 26.07
N ALA A 183 -21.29 3.19 25.55
CA ALA A 183 -20.10 2.80 24.80
C ALA A 183 -18.89 2.60 25.73
N SER A 184 -18.16 1.54 25.50
CA SER A 184 -16.84 1.29 26.08
C SER A 184 -15.83 0.99 24.98
N TYR A 185 -14.55 1.22 25.24
CA TYR A 185 -13.50 0.94 24.29
C TYR A 185 -12.38 0.13 24.93
N SER A 186 -11.76 -0.70 24.11
CA SER A 186 -10.55 -1.45 24.47
C SER A 186 -9.48 -1.26 23.41
N THR A 187 -8.22 -1.31 23.82
CA THR A 187 -7.08 -1.30 22.86
C THR A 187 -6.96 -2.64 22.16
N ASN A 188 -6.68 -2.60 20.86
CA ASN A 188 -6.38 -3.77 20.06
C ASN A 188 -4.88 -4.09 20.10
N THR A 189 -4.51 -5.30 19.72
CA THR A 189 -3.12 -5.63 19.43
C THR A 189 -2.84 -5.29 17.97
N LEU A 190 -1.96 -4.34 17.74
CA LEU A 190 -1.52 -3.96 16.40
C LEU A 190 -0.24 -4.75 16.04
N TYR A 191 -0.19 -5.31 14.82
CA TYR A 191 0.98 -6.01 14.32
C TYR A 191 1.59 -5.24 13.15
N LEU A 192 2.88 -4.93 13.24
CA LEU A 192 3.62 -4.14 12.24
C LEU A 192 4.93 -4.83 11.85
N PRO A 193 5.50 -4.53 10.69
CA PRO A 193 6.86 -4.92 10.38
C PRO A 193 7.83 -4.37 11.43
N ALA A 194 8.86 -5.15 11.76
CA ALA A 194 9.86 -4.75 12.75
C ALA A 194 10.46 -3.37 12.42
N GLY A 195 10.53 -2.49 13.41
CA GLY A 195 11.06 -1.13 13.27
C GLY A 195 10.09 -0.10 12.68
N LYS A 196 8.88 -0.48 12.31
CA LYS A 196 7.82 0.44 11.89
C LYS A 196 7.08 1.01 13.10
N LYS A 197 6.56 2.24 12.94
CA LYS A 197 5.81 2.98 13.98
C LYS A 197 4.45 3.38 13.43
N PRO A 198 3.35 3.13 14.14
CA PRO A 198 2.02 3.53 13.68
C PRO A 198 1.81 5.04 13.81
N ILE A 199 1.00 5.60 12.91
CA ILE A 199 0.47 6.95 13.00
C ILE A 199 -0.93 6.98 12.40
N VAL A 200 -1.85 7.68 13.05
CA VAL A 200 -3.16 8.00 12.48
C VAL A 200 -3.06 9.33 11.73
N LEU A 201 -3.54 9.36 10.51
CA LEU A 201 -3.67 10.58 9.72
C LEU A 201 -5.15 10.82 9.44
N SER A 202 -5.63 12.03 9.75
CA SER A 202 -6.98 12.45 9.39
C SER A 202 -6.97 13.79 8.66
N GLN A 203 -7.97 13.99 7.83
CA GLN A 203 -8.27 15.28 7.25
C GLN A 203 -9.58 15.78 7.85
N VAL A 204 -9.54 17.02 8.37
CA VAL A 204 -10.71 17.71 8.89
C VAL A 204 -11.17 18.78 7.91
N HIS A 205 -12.44 19.21 8.03
CA HIS A 205 -13.02 20.22 7.14
C HIS A 205 -12.90 19.87 5.65
N VAL A 206 -13.24 18.65 5.29
CA VAL A 206 -13.13 18.14 3.89
C VAL A 206 -14.04 18.84 2.87
N ASN A 207 -14.88 19.78 3.31
CA ASN A 207 -15.70 20.59 2.43
C ASN A 207 -14.89 21.77 1.89
N TYR A 208 -14.78 21.86 0.57
CA TYR A 208 -14.20 23.00 -0.12
C TYR A 208 -15.34 23.95 -0.50
N TYR A 209 -15.53 24.98 0.32
CA TYR A 209 -16.53 26.02 0.01
C TYR A 209 -16.11 26.86 -1.19
N SER A 210 -17.08 27.47 -1.88
CA SER A 210 -16.81 28.27 -3.09
C SER A 210 -15.79 29.38 -2.85
N PHE A 211 -15.80 30.03 -1.68
CA PHE A 211 -14.82 31.05 -1.32
C PHE A 211 -13.40 30.45 -1.17
N MET A 212 -13.25 29.21 -0.68
CA MET A 212 -11.97 28.53 -0.57
C MET A 212 -11.42 28.20 -1.96
N VAL A 213 -12.28 27.67 -2.85
CA VAL A 213 -11.91 27.38 -4.25
C VAL A 213 -11.46 28.65 -4.97
N SER A 214 -12.15 29.79 -4.75
CA SER A 214 -11.74 31.08 -5.32
C SER A 214 -10.46 31.65 -4.71
N SER A 215 -10.05 31.15 -3.53
CA SER A 215 -8.80 31.53 -2.84
C SER A 215 -7.66 30.53 -3.06
N GLY A 216 -7.81 29.53 -3.93
CA GLY A 216 -6.74 28.62 -4.33
C GLY A 216 -6.65 27.30 -3.57
N PHE A 217 -7.67 26.91 -2.80
CA PHE A 217 -7.78 25.59 -2.16
C PHE A 217 -8.19 24.51 -3.14
#